data_f1453da3747d9df7d8caa710c3e34250
#
_entry.id   f1453da3747d9df7d8caa710c3e34250
#
_cell.length_a   1.000
_cell.length_b   1.000
_cell.length_c   1.000
_cell.angle_alpha   90.00
_cell.angle_beta   90.00
_cell.angle_gamma   90.00
#
_symmetry.space_group_name_H-M   'P 1'
#
loop_
_entity.id
_entity.type
_entity.pdbx_description
1 polymer ?
#
loop_
_entity_poly.entity_id
_entity_poly.type
_entity_poly.pdbx_seq_one_letter_code
_entity_poly.pdbx_strand_id
1 'polypeptide(L)'
;MDAALYTSVISVGELTFGIHNAPYEYREQLWQRTREILARFQSILEVTREVADRYGTLVAQVPPGQHIGQNDYWIAAIAVTHNLVLITNDPDFDRIQGLSKANWLV
;
A
#
# COMPACT_ATOMS: atom_id res chain seq x y z
N MET A 1 -2.85 23.76 -5.10
CA MET A 1 -2.35 22.69 -5.98
C MET A 1 -2.71 21.36 -5.40
N ASP A 2 -3.42 20.57 -6.15
CA ASP A 2 -3.82 19.25 -5.68
C ASP A 2 -2.68 18.26 -5.88
N ALA A 3 -2.38 17.51 -4.83
CA ALA A 3 -1.42 16.43 -4.94
C ALA A 3 -2.04 15.26 -5.70
N ALA A 4 -1.26 14.62 -6.57
CA ALA A 4 -1.68 13.39 -7.21
C ALA A 4 -1.64 12.24 -6.19
N LEU A 5 -2.69 11.43 -6.18
CA LEU A 5 -2.80 10.28 -5.29
C LEU A 5 -2.62 8.99 -6.10
N TYR A 6 -1.86 8.07 -5.52
CA TYR A 6 -1.59 6.76 -6.11
C TYR A 6 -1.94 5.67 -5.11
N THR A 7 -2.34 4.52 -5.61
CA THR A 7 -2.47 3.33 -4.79
C THR A 7 -1.74 2.17 -5.47
N SER A 8 -1.72 1.01 -4.85
CA SER A 8 -1.01 -0.15 -5.37
C SER A 8 -1.95 -1.31 -5.64
N VAL A 9 -1.54 -2.22 -6.52
CA VAL A 9 -2.28 -3.48 -6.74
C VAL A 9 -2.35 -4.30 -5.45
N ILE A 10 -1.39 -4.15 -4.54
CA ILE A 10 -1.43 -4.82 -3.24
C ILE A 10 -2.60 -4.30 -2.42
N SER A 11 -2.76 -2.98 -2.34
CA SER A 11 -3.88 -2.36 -1.62
C SER A 11 -5.22 -2.72 -2.25
N VAL A 12 -5.29 -2.78 -3.58
CA VAL A 12 -6.50 -3.24 -4.28
C VAL A 12 -6.82 -4.68 -3.88
N GLY A 13 -5.80 -5.55 -3.81
CA GLY A 13 -5.99 -6.94 -3.37
C GLY A 13 -6.54 -7.03 -1.95
N GLU A 14 -6.03 -6.20 -1.04
CA GLU A 14 -6.53 -6.16 0.33
C GLU A 14 -7.98 -5.69 0.40
N LEU A 15 -8.34 -4.68 -0.38
CA LEU A 15 -9.71 -4.17 -0.45
C LEU A 15 -10.67 -5.23 -1.00
N THR A 16 -10.29 -5.90 -2.08
CA THR A 16 -11.15 -6.93 -2.69
C THR A 16 -11.30 -8.15 -1.79
N PHE A 17 -10.23 -8.52 -1.08
CA PHE A 17 -10.33 -9.58 -0.07
C PHE A 17 -11.33 -9.21 1.02
N GLY A 18 -11.29 -7.96 1.49
CA GLY A 18 -12.24 -7.47 2.49
C GLY A 18 -13.70 -7.59 2.01
N ILE A 19 -13.96 -7.31 0.73
CA ILE A 19 -15.28 -7.44 0.16
C ILE A 19 -15.75 -8.91 0.16
N HIS A 20 -14.88 -9.82 -0.29
CA HIS A 20 -15.22 -11.24 -0.34
C HIS A 20 -15.36 -11.86 1.05
N ASN A 21 -14.71 -11.27 2.06
CA ASN A 21 -14.81 -11.73 3.44
C ASN A 21 -16.00 -11.11 4.19
N ALA A 22 -16.71 -10.18 3.57
CA ALA A 22 -17.91 -9.57 4.16
C ALA A 22 -19.14 -10.44 3.94
N PRO A 23 -20.20 -10.28 4.78
CA PRO A 23 -21.46 -10.95 4.52
C PRO A 23 -21.98 -10.64 3.12
N TYR A 24 -22.58 -11.65 2.48
CA TYR A 24 -22.99 -11.57 1.08
C TYR A 24 -23.86 -10.35 0.78
N GLU A 25 -24.78 -10.02 1.69
CA GLU A 25 -25.73 -8.92 1.48
C GLU A 25 -25.08 -7.54 1.42
N TYR A 26 -23.82 -7.41 1.90
CA TYR A 26 -23.10 -6.13 1.87
C TYR A 26 -22.12 -5.99 0.72
N ARG A 27 -21.88 -7.06 -0.04
CA ARG A 27 -20.80 -7.08 -1.04
C ARG A 27 -21.02 -6.07 -2.15
N GLU A 28 -22.26 -5.98 -2.65
CA GLU A 28 -22.56 -5.06 -3.76
C GLU A 28 -22.28 -3.61 -3.36
N GLN A 29 -22.70 -3.22 -2.17
CA GLN A 29 -22.47 -1.87 -1.64
C GLN A 29 -20.98 -1.61 -1.45
N LEU A 30 -20.24 -2.60 -0.95
CA LEU A 30 -18.80 -2.47 -0.76
C LEU A 30 -18.06 -2.36 -2.10
N TRP A 31 -18.48 -3.13 -3.11
CA TRP A 31 -17.91 -3.01 -4.45
C TRP A 31 -18.11 -1.62 -5.02
N GLN A 32 -19.30 -1.07 -4.87
CA GLN A 32 -19.60 0.25 -5.37
C GLN A 32 -18.72 1.31 -4.70
N ARG A 33 -18.59 1.26 -3.39
CA ARG A 33 -17.72 2.18 -2.64
C ARG A 33 -16.27 2.04 -3.05
N THR A 34 -15.81 0.82 -3.22
CA THR A 34 -14.43 0.57 -3.62
C THR A 34 -14.15 1.16 -5.00
N ARG A 35 -15.05 0.97 -5.96
CA ARG A 35 -14.88 1.57 -7.29
C ARG A 35 -14.83 3.11 -7.22
N GLU A 36 -15.66 3.71 -6.39
CA GLU A 36 -15.66 5.17 -6.21
C GLU A 36 -14.34 5.67 -5.60
N ILE A 37 -13.84 4.95 -4.62
CA ILE A 37 -12.55 5.29 -3.99
C ILE A 37 -11.41 5.16 -5.00
N LEU A 38 -11.35 4.04 -5.72
CA LEU A 38 -10.26 3.79 -6.67
C LEU A 38 -10.28 4.78 -7.82
N ALA A 39 -11.45 5.28 -8.21
CA ALA A 39 -11.55 6.29 -9.27
C ALA A 39 -10.90 7.63 -8.91
N ARG A 40 -10.63 7.88 -7.63
CA ARG A 40 -9.98 9.11 -7.18
C ARG A 40 -8.46 9.08 -7.31
N PHE A 41 -7.89 7.90 -7.49
CA PHE A 41 -6.44 7.77 -7.64
C PHE A 41 -6.04 8.01 -9.08
N GLN A 42 -4.89 8.66 -9.25
CA GLN A 42 -4.35 8.91 -10.59
C GLN A 42 -3.93 7.62 -11.28
N SER A 43 -3.40 6.68 -10.51
CA SER A 43 -2.93 5.41 -11.05
C SER A 43 -2.89 4.35 -9.97
N ILE A 44 -2.99 3.10 -10.39
CA ILE A 44 -2.79 1.93 -9.55
C ILE A 44 -1.44 1.35 -9.95
N LEU A 45 -0.47 1.40 -9.03
CA LEU A 45 0.89 1.02 -9.30
C LEU A 45 1.07 -0.49 -9.16
N GLU A 46 1.82 -1.06 -10.08
CA GLU A 46 2.02 -2.50 -10.19
C GLU A 46 3.32 -2.94 -9.53
N VAL A 47 3.41 -4.25 -9.25
CA VAL A 47 4.67 -4.88 -8.83
C VAL A 47 5.47 -5.20 -10.09
N THR A 48 6.49 -4.40 -10.34
CA THR A 48 7.40 -4.59 -11.47
C THR A 48 8.67 -5.30 -11.02
N ARG A 49 9.56 -5.64 -11.97
CA ARG A 49 10.88 -6.18 -11.64
C ARG A 49 11.67 -5.21 -10.75
N GLU A 50 11.59 -3.91 -11.05
CA GLU A 50 12.27 -2.90 -10.25
C GLU A 50 11.75 -2.87 -8.83
N VAL A 51 10.43 -2.95 -8.65
CA VAL A 51 9.81 -3.04 -7.31
C VAL A 51 10.28 -4.30 -6.58
N ALA A 52 10.37 -5.43 -7.28
CA ALA A 52 10.82 -6.68 -6.68
C ALA A 52 12.27 -6.60 -6.18
N ASP A 53 13.14 -5.97 -6.97
CA ASP A 53 14.53 -5.76 -6.55
C ASP A 53 14.59 -4.89 -5.30
N ARG A 54 13.78 -3.84 -5.24
CA ARG A 54 13.71 -2.96 -4.08
C ARG A 54 13.15 -3.69 -2.86
N TYR A 55 12.13 -4.51 -3.05
CA TYR A 55 11.56 -5.33 -1.98
C TYR A 55 12.64 -6.17 -1.30
N GLY A 56 13.46 -6.87 -2.08
CA GLY A 56 14.54 -7.69 -1.52
C GLY A 56 15.51 -6.88 -0.67
N THR A 57 15.89 -5.69 -1.14
CA THR A 57 16.78 -4.80 -0.41
C THR A 57 16.16 -4.33 0.90
N LEU A 58 14.90 -3.91 0.87
CA LEU A 58 14.23 -3.41 2.06
C LEU A 58 14.08 -4.48 3.14
N VAL A 59 13.68 -5.68 2.74
CA VAL A 59 13.53 -6.79 3.70
C VAL A 59 14.88 -7.14 4.34
N ALA A 60 15.93 -7.18 3.54
CA ALA A 60 17.26 -7.53 4.01
C ALA A 60 17.82 -6.53 5.03
N GLN A 61 17.38 -5.28 4.99
CA GLN A 61 17.85 -4.24 5.89
C GLN A 61 17.16 -4.23 7.25
N VAL A 62 16.03 -4.92 7.39
CA VAL A 62 15.30 -4.97 8.66
C VAL A 62 15.87 -6.09 9.53
N PRO A 63 16.27 -5.78 10.78
CA PRO A 63 16.84 -6.79 11.65
C PRO A 63 15.86 -7.91 11.98
N PRO A 64 16.37 -9.13 12.27
CA PRO A 64 15.52 -10.22 12.75
C PRO A 64 14.70 -9.78 13.96
N GLY A 65 13.44 -10.23 14.01
CA GLY A 65 12.51 -9.87 15.09
C GLY A 65 11.83 -8.54 14.92
N GLN A 66 12.19 -7.77 13.88
CA GLN A 66 11.58 -6.46 13.60
C GLN A 66 10.85 -6.42 12.26
N HIS A 67 10.59 -7.56 11.67
CA HIS A 67 9.90 -7.63 10.39
C HIS A 67 8.45 -7.18 10.49
N ILE A 68 7.97 -6.58 9.42
CA ILE A 68 6.58 -6.18 9.25
C ILE A 68 5.87 -7.18 8.34
N GLY A 69 4.58 -6.99 8.12
CA GLY A 69 3.80 -7.85 7.23
C GLY A 69 4.33 -7.82 5.80
N GLN A 70 4.21 -8.95 5.10
CA GLN A 70 4.72 -9.08 3.74
C GLN A 70 4.11 -8.07 2.79
N ASN A 71 2.79 -7.87 2.86
CA ASN A 71 2.13 -6.89 1.99
C ASN A 71 2.62 -5.48 2.25
N ASP A 72 2.93 -5.15 3.51
CA ASP A 72 3.45 -3.84 3.87
C ASP A 72 4.84 -3.61 3.26
N TYR A 73 5.67 -4.64 3.18
CA TYR A 73 6.95 -4.56 2.48
C TYR A 73 6.76 -4.25 0.99
N TRP A 74 5.76 -4.90 0.34
CA TRP A 74 5.49 -4.63 -1.07
C TRP A 74 5.00 -3.20 -1.28
N ILE A 75 4.13 -2.71 -0.41
CA ILE A 75 3.63 -1.33 -0.46
C ILE A 75 4.79 -0.35 -0.29
N ALA A 76 5.67 -0.60 0.68
CA ALA A 76 6.85 0.23 0.90
C ALA A 76 7.79 0.21 -0.31
N ALA A 77 8.01 -0.96 -0.91
CA ALA A 77 8.85 -1.09 -2.09
C ALA A 77 8.33 -0.29 -3.27
N ILE A 78 7.02 -0.31 -3.49
CA ILE A 78 6.38 0.49 -4.54
C ILE A 78 6.61 1.99 -4.27
N ALA A 79 6.37 2.43 -3.05
CA ALA A 79 6.54 3.83 -2.68
C ALA A 79 7.98 4.30 -2.88
N VAL A 80 8.95 3.52 -2.42
CA VAL A 80 10.37 3.87 -2.56
C VAL A 80 10.79 3.87 -4.02
N THR A 81 10.36 2.88 -4.80
CA THR A 81 10.72 2.77 -6.21
C THR A 81 10.27 3.99 -7.00
N HIS A 82 9.07 4.49 -6.71
CA HIS A 82 8.48 5.64 -7.41
C HIS A 82 8.76 6.97 -6.71
N ASN A 83 9.56 6.95 -5.65
CA ASN A 83 9.89 8.15 -4.87
C ASN A 83 8.64 8.88 -4.38
N LEU A 84 7.68 8.12 -3.85
CA LEU A 84 6.41 8.63 -3.33
C LEU A 84 6.43 8.69 -1.82
N VAL A 85 5.63 9.59 -1.26
CA VAL A 85 5.39 9.65 0.18
C VAL A 85 4.26 8.69 0.52
N LEU A 86 4.54 7.74 1.41
CA LEU A 86 3.51 6.81 1.89
C LEU A 86 2.67 7.50 2.96
N ILE A 87 1.37 7.52 2.74
CA ILE A 87 0.43 8.06 3.73
C ILE A 87 -0.03 6.90 4.62
N THR A 88 0.37 6.94 5.89
CA THR A 88 0.06 5.86 6.82
C THR A 88 0.13 6.35 8.26
N ASN A 89 -0.65 5.73 9.13
CA ASN A 89 -0.55 5.90 10.59
C ASN A 89 0.09 4.69 11.26
N ASP A 90 0.45 3.66 10.48
CA ASP A 90 1.00 2.43 11.03
C ASP A 90 2.47 2.62 11.39
N PRO A 91 2.84 2.49 12.70
CA PRO A 91 4.22 2.66 13.10
C PRO A 91 5.18 1.57 12.59
N ASP A 92 4.66 0.47 12.09
CA ASP A 92 5.53 -0.57 11.52
C ASP A 92 6.38 -0.06 10.37
N PHE A 93 5.87 0.90 9.60
CA PHE A 93 6.62 1.49 8.50
C PHE A 93 7.83 2.32 8.95
N ASP A 94 7.93 2.66 10.23
CA ASP A 94 9.12 3.33 10.76
C ASP A 94 10.37 2.44 10.69
N ARG A 95 10.18 1.14 10.55
CA ARG A 95 11.28 0.17 10.45
C ARG A 95 11.91 0.11 9.06
N ILE A 96 11.32 0.79 8.08
CA ILE A 96 11.80 0.78 6.70
C ILE A 96 12.70 1.99 6.46
N GLN A 97 13.98 1.73 6.19
CA GLN A 97 14.93 2.80 5.88
C GLN A 97 14.67 3.35 4.48
N GLY A 98 14.80 4.66 4.34
CA GLY A 98 14.65 5.32 3.04
C GLY A 98 13.22 5.56 2.61
N LEU A 99 12.23 5.18 3.42
CA LEU A 99 10.82 5.41 3.12
C LEU A 99 10.39 6.78 3.63
N SER A 100 9.86 7.60 2.75
CA SER A 100 9.23 8.87 3.12
C SER A 100 7.80 8.62 3.53
N LYS A 101 7.42 9.12 4.70
CA LYS A 101 6.08 8.89 5.25
C LYS A 101 5.44 10.19 5.70
N ALA A 102 4.12 10.21 5.68
CA ALA A 102 3.33 11.26 6.32
C ALA A 102 2.14 10.61 7.00
N ASN A 103 1.74 11.17 8.15
CA ASN A 103 0.57 10.67 8.84
C ASN A 103 -0.69 11.11 8.12
N TRP A 104 -1.67 10.24 8.14
CA TRP A 104 -3.01 10.60 7.74
C TRP A 104 -3.62 11.43 8.86
N LEU A 105 -3.57 12.73 8.71
CA LEU A 105 -4.04 13.59 9.74
C LEU A 105 -5.50 13.73 9.78
N VAL A 106 -5.97 13.85 10.91
CA VAL A 106 -7.36 14.04 11.19
C VAL A 106 -7.57 15.36 11.89
#